data_854c36af2b7b6d2a3423989ac64a8fa7
#
_entry.id   854c36af2b7b6d2a3423989ac64a8fa7
#
_cell.length_a   1.000
_cell.length_b   1.000
_cell.length_c   1.000
_cell.angle_alpha   90.00
_cell.angle_beta   90.00
_cell.angle_gamma   90.00
#
_symmetry.space_group_name_H-M   'P 1'
#
loop_
_entity.id
_entity.type
_entity.pdbx_description
1 polymer ?
#
loop_
_entity_poly.entity_id
_entity_poly.type
_entity_poly.pdbx_seq_one_letter_code
_entity_poly.pdbx_strand_id
1 'polypeptide(L)'
;YYAGEVYDYYKNIHQLESLDGRGGDINSFVNYGVDCNNAYWDGEVIIFGDGDKKNYKPFSGAKDIVAHELTHAVIQYSAKLDYQGQSGALNESFADIFGNFIAPNNWLIGEDVCVRGVKDEMVRSIKEPDKYNQAAHMDEYASLSITEDDDWGGIHYNSGIPNKAAYNTIVKIGKKKAER
;
A
#
# COMPACT_ATOMS: atom_id res chain seq x y z
N TYR A 1 17.71 -0.84 -0.75
CA TYR A 1 17.60 -2.20 -1.27
C TYR A 1 16.21 -2.43 -1.87
N TYR A 2 15.12 -2.42 -1.08
CA TYR A 2 13.77 -2.71 -1.59
C TYR A 2 13.25 -1.69 -2.62
N ALA A 3 13.59 -0.41 -2.50
CA ALA A 3 13.23 0.58 -3.51
C ALA A 3 13.81 0.24 -4.90
N GLY A 4 15.03 -0.33 -4.95
CA GLY A 4 15.61 -0.83 -6.19
C GLY A 4 14.84 -2.02 -6.78
N GLU A 5 14.37 -2.96 -5.92
CA GLU A 5 13.55 -4.09 -6.38
C GLU A 5 12.18 -3.62 -6.91
N VAL A 6 11.58 -2.59 -6.30
CA VAL A 6 10.32 -1.97 -6.78
C VAL A 6 10.53 -1.27 -8.12
N TYR A 7 11.63 -0.51 -8.26
CA TYR A 7 12.02 0.09 -9.53
C TYR A 7 12.17 -0.97 -10.64
N ASP A 8 12.92 -2.04 -10.35
CA ASP A 8 13.13 -3.14 -11.31
C ASP A 8 11.83 -3.82 -11.69
N TYR A 9 10.89 -3.99 -10.75
CA TYR A 9 9.57 -4.54 -11.03
C TYR A 9 8.80 -3.66 -12.02
N TYR A 10 8.64 -2.38 -11.74
CA TYR A 10 7.92 -1.47 -12.63
C TYR A 10 8.58 -1.35 -14.00
N LYS A 11 9.90 -1.28 -14.04
CA LYS A 11 10.66 -1.23 -15.29
C LYS A 11 10.49 -2.51 -16.13
N ASN A 12 10.66 -3.68 -15.52
CA ASN A 12 10.69 -4.93 -16.26
C ASN A 12 9.30 -5.46 -16.63
N ILE A 13 8.29 -5.25 -15.77
CA ILE A 13 6.93 -5.77 -15.97
C ILE A 13 6.05 -4.76 -16.70
N HIS A 14 6.14 -3.48 -16.35
CA HIS A 14 5.27 -2.43 -16.87
C HIS A 14 5.98 -1.46 -17.83
N GLN A 15 7.28 -1.66 -18.09
CA GLN A 15 8.10 -0.80 -18.97
C GLN A 15 8.09 0.68 -18.51
N LEU A 16 7.94 0.88 -17.20
CA LEU A 16 7.91 2.20 -16.60
C LEU A 16 9.31 2.59 -16.15
N GLU A 17 9.87 3.64 -16.74
CA GLU A 17 11.19 4.14 -16.36
C GLU A 17 11.07 5.04 -15.15
N SER A 18 11.42 4.51 -13.96
CA SER A 18 11.17 5.10 -12.64
C SER A 18 9.68 5.28 -12.31
N LEU A 19 9.35 5.96 -11.21
CA LEU A 19 7.97 6.14 -10.72
C LEU A 19 7.16 7.10 -11.59
N ASP A 20 7.84 8.06 -12.22
CA ASP A 20 7.26 9.11 -13.05
C ASP A 20 7.20 8.76 -14.56
N GLY A 21 7.72 7.58 -14.94
CA GLY A 21 7.86 7.16 -16.33
C GLY A 21 8.89 7.95 -17.16
N ARG A 22 9.76 8.71 -16.50
CA ARG A 22 10.73 9.62 -17.14
C ARG A 22 12.15 9.46 -16.62
N GLY A 23 12.38 8.50 -15.73
CA GLY A 23 13.69 8.26 -15.14
C GLY A 23 14.04 9.21 -13.99
N GLY A 24 13.06 9.80 -13.34
CA GLY A 24 13.27 10.66 -12.16
C GLY A 24 13.87 9.88 -10.98
N ASP A 25 14.57 10.60 -10.10
CA ASP A 25 15.19 10.04 -8.92
C ASP A 25 14.12 9.55 -7.90
N ILE A 26 14.42 8.43 -7.24
CA ILE A 26 13.60 7.90 -6.13
C ILE A 26 14.28 8.32 -4.83
N ASN A 27 13.72 9.33 -4.18
CA ASN A 27 14.23 9.83 -2.92
C ASN A 27 13.45 9.22 -1.74
N SER A 28 14.18 8.70 -0.74
CA SER A 28 13.61 8.11 0.44
C SER A 28 14.31 8.60 1.70
N PHE A 29 13.52 8.96 2.71
CA PHE A 29 13.99 9.27 4.04
C PHE A 29 13.70 8.11 4.98
N VAL A 30 14.70 7.65 5.70
CA VAL A 30 14.58 6.63 6.75
C VAL A 30 14.92 7.24 8.10
N ASN A 31 14.62 6.55 9.18
CA ASN A 31 14.83 7.02 10.54
C ASN A 31 14.06 8.33 10.84
N TYR A 32 12.87 8.44 10.28
CA TYR A 32 12.08 9.66 10.43
C TYR A 32 11.31 9.68 11.75
N GLY A 33 11.45 10.79 12.45
CA GLY A 33 10.73 11.05 13.70
C GLY A 33 11.21 10.20 14.88
N VAL A 34 10.54 10.36 16.02
CA VAL A 34 10.74 9.53 17.22
C VAL A 34 9.50 8.67 17.41
N ASP A 35 9.68 7.35 17.54
CA ASP A 35 8.58 6.37 17.65
C ASP A 35 7.52 6.53 16.55
N CYS A 36 7.95 6.93 15.34
CA CYS A 36 7.06 7.14 14.21
C CYS A 36 6.61 5.77 13.64
N ASN A 37 5.34 5.44 13.90
CA ASN A 37 4.70 4.19 13.47
C ASN A 37 4.01 4.36 12.12
N ASN A 38 4.72 4.89 11.11
CA ASN A 38 4.14 5.12 9.78
C ASN A 38 5.19 5.11 8.67
N ALA A 39 4.73 4.91 7.44
CA ALA A 39 5.43 5.25 6.21
C ALA A 39 4.45 5.98 5.29
N TYR A 40 4.92 6.88 4.44
CA TYR A 40 4.05 7.58 3.49
C TYR A 40 4.82 8.22 2.34
N TRP A 41 4.16 8.33 1.20
CA TRP A 41 4.53 9.19 0.09
C TRP A 41 3.97 10.59 0.33
N ASP A 42 4.79 11.63 0.34
CA ASP A 42 4.37 13.02 0.62
C ASP A 42 4.05 13.86 -0.63
N GLY A 43 4.18 13.24 -1.81
CA GLY A 43 4.03 13.89 -3.11
C GLY A 43 5.36 14.12 -3.85
N GLU A 44 6.49 14.00 -3.16
CA GLU A 44 7.84 14.20 -3.71
C GLU A 44 8.83 13.13 -3.27
N VAL A 45 8.74 12.66 -2.04
CA VAL A 45 9.66 11.68 -1.45
C VAL A 45 8.90 10.66 -0.61
N ILE A 46 9.53 9.51 -0.36
CA ILE A 46 8.99 8.50 0.54
C ILE A 46 9.63 8.66 1.93
N ILE A 47 8.80 8.63 2.96
CA ILE A 47 9.21 8.78 4.35
C ILE A 47 8.92 7.48 5.10
N PHE A 48 9.92 6.95 5.82
CA PHE A 48 9.82 5.74 6.64
C PHE A 48 10.19 6.04 8.08
N GLY A 49 9.25 5.82 9.00
CA GLY A 49 9.49 5.83 10.43
C GLY A 49 10.20 4.56 10.91
N ASP A 50 10.86 4.67 12.07
CA ASP A 50 11.59 3.55 12.68
C ASP A 50 10.73 2.65 13.56
N GLY A 51 9.44 2.96 13.68
CA GLY A 51 8.56 2.30 14.63
C GLY A 51 8.92 2.59 16.08
N ASP A 52 8.04 2.23 16.99
CA ASP A 52 8.22 2.40 18.44
C ASP A 52 9.05 1.27 19.08
N LYS A 53 9.48 0.28 18.30
CA LYS A 53 10.24 -0.91 18.70
C LYS A 53 9.52 -1.82 19.71
N LYS A 54 8.29 -1.45 20.09
CA LYS A 54 7.42 -2.24 20.97
C LYS A 54 6.36 -2.97 20.16
N ASN A 55 5.67 -2.25 19.30
CA ASN A 55 4.63 -2.74 18.41
C ASN A 55 5.16 -2.89 16.98
N TYR A 56 6.01 -1.96 16.55
CA TYR A 56 6.50 -1.87 15.17
C TYR A 56 8.01 -1.77 15.09
N LYS A 57 8.55 -2.44 14.07
CA LYS A 57 9.92 -2.34 13.57
C LYS A 57 10.04 -1.20 12.56
N PRO A 58 11.26 -0.85 12.08
CA PRO A 58 11.42 0.12 11.00
C PRO A 58 10.63 -0.26 9.74
N PHE A 59 9.83 0.67 9.24
CA PHE A 59 8.93 0.46 8.09
C PHE A 59 9.69 0.24 6.78
N SER A 60 10.89 0.81 6.64
CA SER A 60 11.79 0.56 5.50
C SER A 60 12.30 -0.89 5.40
N GLY A 61 12.09 -1.69 6.45
CA GLY A 61 12.45 -3.11 6.53
C GLY A 61 11.42 -4.07 5.93
N ALA A 62 10.22 -3.59 5.58
CA ALA A 62 9.15 -4.39 4.99
C ALA A 62 9.00 -4.08 3.49
N LYS A 63 9.17 -5.10 2.67
CA LYS A 63 9.20 -4.94 1.21
C LYS A 63 7.84 -4.54 0.64
N ASP A 64 6.77 -5.10 1.17
CA ASP A 64 5.40 -4.80 0.79
C ASP A 64 5.02 -3.34 1.11
N ILE A 65 5.43 -2.83 2.27
CA ILE A 65 5.25 -1.41 2.65
C ILE A 65 6.06 -0.50 1.72
N VAL A 66 7.34 -0.81 1.46
CA VAL A 66 8.15 -0.02 0.52
C VAL A 66 7.51 0.00 -0.87
N ALA A 67 6.98 -1.14 -1.32
CA ALA A 67 6.29 -1.23 -2.61
C ALA A 67 4.95 -0.48 -2.61
N HIS A 68 4.19 -0.52 -1.51
CA HIS A 68 2.94 0.23 -1.33
C HIS A 68 3.20 1.74 -1.48
N GLU A 69 4.15 2.30 -0.73
CA GLU A 69 4.45 3.73 -0.78
C GLU A 69 4.97 4.19 -2.15
N LEU A 70 5.85 3.41 -2.78
CA LEU A 70 6.32 3.71 -4.12
C LEU A 70 5.22 3.62 -5.18
N THR A 71 4.20 2.78 -4.95
CA THR A 71 3.04 2.68 -5.83
C THR A 71 2.16 3.94 -5.77
N HIS A 72 2.03 4.61 -4.61
CA HIS A 72 1.35 5.90 -4.55
C HIS A 72 1.98 6.93 -5.48
N ALA A 73 3.32 6.99 -5.56
CA ALA A 73 4.02 7.82 -6.52
C ALA A 73 3.68 7.43 -7.98
N VAL A 74 3.69 6.14 -8.30
CA VAL A 74 3.30 5.67 -9.64
C VAL A 74 1.86 6.09 -9.97
N ILE A 75 0.93 5.96 -9.04
CA ILE A 75 -0.47 6.38 -9.21
C ILE A 75 -0.55 7.90 -9.45
N GLN A 76 0.20 8.70 -8.68
CA GLN A 76 0.24 10.15 -8.84
C GLN A 76 0.66 10.56 -10.24
N TYR A 77 1.68 9.93 -10.81
CA TYR A 77 2.18 10.27 -12.14
C TYR A 77 1.42 9.62 -13.29
N SER A 78 0.63 8.57 -13.02
CA SER A 78 -0.14 7.84 -14.04
C SER A 78 -1.64 8.11 -13.96
N ALA A 79 -2.36 7.38 -13.09
CA ALA A 79 -3.82 7.42 -12.99
C ALA A 79 -4.35 8.69 -12.30
N LYS A 80 -3.54 9.36 -11.49
CA LYS A 80 -3.87 10.61 -10.78
C LYS A 80 -5.16 10.51 -9.95
N LEU A 81 -5.31 9.38 -9.26
CA LEU A 81 -6.45 9.19 -8.37
C LEU A 81 -6.36 10.15 -7.18
N ASP A 82 -7.42 10.95 -7.00
CA ASP A 82 -7.53 11.83 -5.83
C ASP A 82 -7.50 11.00 -4.54
N TYR A 83 -6.76 11.48 -3.53
CA TYR A 83 -6.56 10.75 -2.26
C TYR A 83 -7.70 11.03 -1.28
N GLN A 84 -8.95 10.77 -1.72
CA GLN A 84 -10.16 10.94 -0.91
C GLN A 84 -11.33 10.09 -1.42
N GLY A 85 -12.21 9.67 -0.54
CA GLY A 85 -13.42 8.92 -0.84
C GLY A 85 -13.15 7.66 -1.67
N GLN A 86 -13.99 7.37 -2.66
CA GLN A 86 -13.84 6.16 -3.49
C GLN A 86 -12.55 6.17 -4.31
N SER A 87 -12.13 7.32 -4.81
CA SER A 87 -10.87 7.47 -5.56
C SER A 87 -9.66 7.16 -4.66
N GLY A 88 -9.67 7.65 -3.42
CA GLY A 88 -8.64 7.36 -2.43
C GLY A 88 -8.63 5.89 -2.02
N ALA A 89 -9.79 5.27 -1.85
CA ALA A 89 -9.89 3.84 -1.57
C ALA A 89 -9.33 2.98 -2.71
N LEU A 90 -9.51 3.39 -3.97
CA LEU A 90 -8.87 2.74 -5.11
C LEU A 90 -7.35 2.96 -5.12
N ASN A 91 -6.89 4.16 -4.78
CA ASN A 91 -5.47 4.48 -4.66
C ASN A 91 -4.79 3.55 -3.64
N GLU A 92 -5.36 3.43 -2.44
CA GLU A 92 -4.91 2.50 -1.40
C GLU A 92 -4.92 1.04 -1.85
N SER A 93 -6.01 0.61 -2.50
CA SER A 93 -6.11 -0.76 -2.99
C SER A 93 -5.07 -1.08 -4.06
N PHE A 94 -4.82 -0.18 -5.00
CA PHE A 94 -3.75 -0.39 -5.98
C PHE A 94 -2.38 -0.46 -5.31
N ALA A 95 -2.12 0.38 -4.31
CA ALA A 95 -0.88 0.33 -3.55
C ALA A 95 -0.71 -1.02 -2.83
N ASP A 96 -1.76 -1.55 -2.21
CA ASP A 96 -1.77 -2.87 -1.58
C ASP A 96 -1.58 -4.00 -2.61
N ILE A 97 -2.28 -3.97 -3.74
CA ILE A 97 -2.21 -5.01 -4.78
C ILE A 97 -0.81 -5.07 -5.37
N PHE A 98 -0.22 -3.93 -5.73
CA PHE A 98 1.15 -3.90 -6.25
C PHE A 98 2.18 -4.22 -5.18
N GLY A 99 1.95 -3.81 -3.92
CA GLY A 99 2.71 -4.27 -2.76
C GLY A 99 2.79 -5.79 -2.71
N ASN A 100 1.64 -6.47 -2.84
CA ASN A 100 1.57 -7.92 -2.88
C ASN A 100 2.17 -8.54 -4.16
N PHE A 101 2.05 -7.89 -5.31
CA PHE A 101 2.71 -8.39 -6.52
C PHE A 101 4.23 -8.37 -6.40
N ILE A 102 4.78 -7.38 -5.74
CA ILE A 102 6.23 -7.20 -5.56
C ILE A 102 6.76 -8.06 -4.40
N ALA A 103 5.95 -8.27 -3.35
CA ALA A 103 6.26 -9.11 -2.20
C ALA A 103 5.25 -10.27 -2.05
N PRO A 104 5.24 -11.29 -2.93
CA PRO A 104 4.14 -12.26 -3.08
C PRO A 104 4.20 -13.42 -2.09
N ASN A 105 4.57 -13.18 -0.85
CA ASN A 105 4.74 -14.24 0.15
C ASN A 105 3.40 -14.78 0.67
N ASN A 106 2.42 -13.90 0.77
CA ASN A 106 1.06 -14.20 1.25
C ASN A 106 0.08 -13.11 0.74
N TRP A 107 -1.10 -12.99 1.33
CA TRP A 107 -2.11 -11.98 0.96
C TRP A 107 -2.25 -10.89 2.04
N LEU A 108 -1.22 -10.73 2.87
CA LEU A 108 -1.15 -9.68 3.88
C LEU A 108 -0.28 -8.52 3.40
N ILE A 109 -0.50 -7.36 3.98
CA ILE A 109 0.29 -6.14 3.83
C ILE A 109 0.59 -5.62 5.23
N GLY A 110 1.87 -5.34 5.50
CA GLY A 110 2.33 -4.72 6.74
C GLY A 110 2.67 -5.69 7.87
N GLU A 111 2.51 -7.00 7.70
CA GLU A 111 2.81 -7.95 8.79
C GLU A 111 4.28 -7.99 9.20
N ASP A 112 5.19 -7.69 8.28
CA ASP A 112 6.64 -7.73 8.53
C ASP A 112 7.14 -6.57 9.43
N VAL A 113 6.39 -5.45 9.49
CA VAL A 113 6.72 -4.36 10.43
C VAL A 113 6.26 -4.64 11.84
N CYS A 114 5.36 -5.58 12.05
CA CYS A 114 4.84 -5.89 13.37
C CYS A 114 5.86 -6.62 14.23
N VAL A 115 5.93 -6.28 15.51
CA VAL A 115 6.67 -7.04 16.50
C VAL A 115 5.85 -8.29 16.83
N ARG A 116 6.50 -9.45 16.85
CA ARG A 116 5.85 -10.74 17.05
C ARG A 116 5.01 -10.77 18.33
N GLY A 117 3.75 -11.14 18.20
CA GLY A 117 2.82 -11.26 19.34
C GLY A 117 1.96 -10.02 19.58
N VAL A 118 2.16 -8.94 18.84
CA VAL A 118 1.28 -7.78 18.85
C VAL A 118 0.13 -8.05 17.89
N LYS A 119 -1.11 -7.87 18.37
CA LYS A 119 -2.31 -7.87 17.50
C LYS A 119 -2.38 -6.50 16.82
N ASP A 120 -2.36 -6.48 15.52
CA ASP A 120 -2.05 -5.27 14.79
C ASP A 120 -3.21 -4.76 13.94
N GLU A 121 -3.50 -3.47 14.13
CA GLU A 121 -4.51 -2.74 13.36
C GLU A 121 -3.97 -2.25 12.00
N MET A 122 -2.64 -2.25 11.80
CA MET A 122 -2.03 -1.83 10.54
C MET A 122 -1.94 -2.94 9.50
N VAL A 123 -2.03 -4.20 9.91
CA VAL A 123 -2.03 -5.33 8.96
C VAL A 123 -3.33 -5.34 8.18
N ARG A 124 -3.22 -5.37 6.87
CA ARG A 124 -4.36 -5.53 5.97
C ARG A 124 -4.32 -6.89 5.28
N SER A 125 -5.46 -7.36 4.81
CA SER A 125 -5.54 -8.59 4.02
C SER A 125 -6.29 -8.37 2.72
N ILE A 126 -5.61 -8.56 1.60
CA ILE A 126 -6.24 -8.53 0.28
C ILE A 126 -7.26 -9.68 0.13
N LYS A 127 -7.00 -10.82 0.79
CA LYS A 127 -7.86 -12.01 0.74
C LYS A 127 -9.08 -11.91 1.64
N GLU A 128 -8.90 -11.46 2.89
CA GLU A 128 -9.93 -11.46 3.95
C GLU A 128 -9.95 -10.11 4.68
N PRO A 129 -10.34 -9.01 3.99
CA PRO A 129 -10.28 -7.66 4.56
C PRO A 129 -11.10 -7.53 5.84
N ASP A 130 -12.26 -8.20 5.90
CA ASP A 130 -13.18 -8.24 7.04
C ASP A 130 -12.54 -8.77 8.34
N LYS A 131 -11.51 -9.59 8.24
CA LYS A 131 -10.74 -10.05 9.40
C LYS A 131 -9.74 -9.02 9.93
N TYR A 132 -9.50 -7.97 9.17
CA TYR A 132 -8.50 -6.93 9.42
C TYR A 132 -9.12 -5.52 9.45
N ASN A 133 -10.33 -5.41 9.95
CA ASN A 133 -11.07 -4.16 10.13
C ASN A 133 -11.25 -3.33 8.85
N GLN A 134 -11.42 -3.99 7.70
CA GLN A 134 -11.72 -3.33 6.44
C GLN A 134 -13.03 -3.87 5.84
N ALA A 135 -13.73 -3.04 5.06
CA ALA A 135 -14.88 -3.49 4.29
C ALA A 135 -14.47 -4.52 3.22
N ALA A 136 -15.24 -5.58 3.06
CA ALA A 136 -15.02 -6.60 2.02
C ALA A 136 -16.10 -6.59 0.93
N HIS A 137 -17.19 -5.84 1.13
CA HIS A 137 -18.33 -5.74 0.21
C HIS A 137 -18.89 -4.32 0.20
N MET A 138 -19.55 -3.92 -0.91
CA MET A 138 -20.13 -2.58 -1.03
C MET A 138 -21.25 -2.29 0.00
N ASP A 139 -21.90 -3.29 0.52
CA ASP A 139 -22.89 -3.12 1.61
C ASP A 139 -22.26 -2.64 2.92
N GLU A 140 -20.94 -2.79 3.06
CA GLU A 140 -20.13 -2.36 4.20
C GLU A 140 -19.44 -1.01 3.96
N TYR A 141 -19.65 -0.39 2.79
CA TYR A 141 -19.01 0.87 2.42
C TYR A 141 -19.33 1.96 3.45
N ALA A 142 -18.29 2.53 4.05
CA ALA A 142 -18.42 3.64 4.98
C ALA A 142 -18.40 4.98 4.22
N SER A 143 -19.51 5.72 4.29
CA SER A 143 -19.60 7.08 3.76
C SER A 143 -19.24 8.07 4.85
N LEU A 144 -17.95 8.40 4.95
CA LEU A 144 -17.40 9.31 5.96
C LEU A 144 -17.11 10.69 5.35
N SER A 145 -16.83 11.66 6.22
CA SER A 145 -16.46 13.02 5.80
C SER A 145 -15.08 13.03 5.13
N ILE A 146 -14.88 13.98 4.22
CA ILE A 146 -13.57 14.15 3.56
C ILE A 146 -12.69 15.04 4.46
N THR A 147 -12.26 14.49 5.58
CA THR A 147 -11.38 15.11 6.57
C THR A 147 -10.31 14.13 6.99
N GLU A 148 -9.21 14.61 7.53
CA GLU A 148 -8.13 13.78 8.07
C GLU A 148 -8.62 12.86 9.20
N ASP A 149 -9.45 13.42 10.12
CA ASP A 149 -10.02 12.66 11.24
C ASP A 149 -10.92 11.49 10.79
N ASP A 150 -11.55 11.62 9.64
CA ASP A 150 -12.42 10.61 9.04
C ASP A 150 -11.71 9.84 7.90
N ASP A 151 -10.36 9.78 7.94
CA ASP A 151 -9.55 9.04 6.98
C ASP A 151 -9.88 9.42 5.54
N TRP A 152 -10.01 10.74 5.26
CA TRP A 152 -10.34 11.29 3.94
C TRP A 152 -11.53 10.61 3.25
N GLY A 153 -12.54 10.23 4.02
CA GLY A 153 -13.72 9.50 3.55
C GLY A 153 -13.59 7.99 3.72
N GLY A 154 -12.78 7.55 4.69
CA GLY A 154 -12.59 6.14 5.02
C GLY A 154 -11.79 5.37 3.96
N ILE A 155 -10.76 6.01 3.39
CA ILE A 155 -10.02 5.42 2.26
C ILE A 155 -9.37 4.09 2.61
N HIS A 156 -8.74 3.98 3.79
CA HIS A 156 -8.10 2.74 4.22
C HIS A 156 -9.12 1.65 4.60
N TYR A 157 -10.26 2.03 5.18
CA TYR A 157 -11.33 1.06 5.48
C TYR A 157 -11.98 0.53 4.19
N ASN A 158 -12.34 1.42 3.27
CA ASN A 158 -13.06 1.09 2.04
C ASN A 158 -12.17 0.42 0.98
N SER A 159 -10.83 0.55 1.07
CA SER A 159 -9.89 -0.11 0.15
C SER A 159 -9.96 -1.63 0.19
N GLY A 160 -10.46 -2.20 1.27
CA GLY A 160 -10.68 -3.63 1.40
C GLY A 160 -11.67 -4.18 0.35
N ILE A 161 -12.64 -3.38 -0.09
CA ILE A 161 -13.64 -3.78 -1.12
C ILE A 161 -12.95 -4.09 -2.46
N PRO A 162 -12.20 -3.15 -3.08
CA PRO A 162 -11.46 -3.44 -4.30
C PRO A 162 -10.31 -4.43 -4.07
N ASN A 163 -9.68 -4.50 -2.89
CA ASN A 163 -8.72 -5.54 -2.54
C ASN A 163 -9.33 -6.94 -2.67
N LYS A 164 -10.52 -7.14 -2.09
CA LYS A 164 -11.24 -8.42 -2.19
C LYS A 164 -11.59 -8.78 -3.64
N ALA A 165 -12.03 -7.81 -4.42
CA ALA A 165 -12.33 -8.00 -5.84
C ALA A 165 -11.07 -8.39 -6.63
N ALA A 166 -9.93 -7.74 -6.35
CA ALA A 166 -8.64 -8.06 -6.94
C ALA A 166 -8.19 -9.48 -6.57
N TYR A 167 -8.25 -9.87 -5.29
CA TYR A 167 -7.96 -11.24 -4.87
C TYR A 167 -8.76 -12.27 -5.67
N ASN A 168 -10.08 -12.11 -5.73
CA ASN A 168 -10.96 -13.01 -6.45
C ASN A 168 -10.61 -13.09 -7.94
N THR A 169 -10.20 -11.99 -8.54
CA THR A 169 -9.78 -11.92 -9.93
C THR A 169 -8.43 -12.63 -10.13
N ILE A 170 -7.44 -12.31 -9.31
CA ILE A 170 -6.08 -12.87 -9.38
C ILE A 170 -6.10 -14.39 -9.25
N VAL A 171 -6.87 -14.91 -8.29
CA VAL A 171 -7.02 -16.36 -8.10
C VAL A 171 -7.67 -17.02 -9.31
N LYS A 172 -8.64 -16.36 -9.94
CA LYS A 172 -9.39 -16.90 -11.07
C LYS A 172 -8.60 -16.89 -12.38
N ILE A 173 -7.87 -15.83 -12.67
CA ILE A 173 -7.19 -15.66 -13.97
C ILE A 173 -5.68 -15.90 -13.91
N GLY A 174 -5.12 -15.97 -12.70
CA GLY A 174 -3.69 -16.11 -12.41
C GLY A 174 -2.94 -14.80 -12.37
N LYS A 175 -1.93 -14.71 -11.48
CA LYS A 175 -1.15 -13.51 -11.20
C LYS A 175 -0.60 -12.84 -12.47
N LYS A 176 0.08 -13.60 -13.35
CA LYS A 176 0.69 -13.05 -14.58
C LYS A 176 -0.29 -12.35 -15.54
N LYS A 177 -1.59 -12.72 -15.48
CA LYS A 177 -2.61 -12.05 -16.29
C LYS A 177 -3.19 -10.84 -15.57
N ALA A 178 -3.25 -10.90 -14.25
CA ALA A 178 -3.77 -9.81 -13.43
C ALA A 178 -2.79 -8.63 -13.32
N GLU A 179 -1.48 -8.90 -13.42
CA GLU A 179 -0.41 -7.88 -13.41
C GLU A 179 -0.35 -7.03 -14.69
N ARG A 180 -1.01 -7.45 -15.78
CA ARG A 180 -1.01 -6.78 -17.10
C ARG A 180 -2.29 -6.01 -17.36
#